data_38a4fd68a4a892f87dd24cd559eddfcb
#
_entry.id   38a4fd68a4a892f87dd24cd559eddfcb
#
_cell.length_a   1.000
_cell.length_b   1.000
_cell.length_c   1.000
_cell.angle_alpha   90.00
_cell.angle_beta   90.00
_cell.angle_gamma   90.00
#
_symmetry.space_group_name_H-M   'P 1'
#
loop_
_entity.id
_entity.type
_entity.pdbx_description
1 polymer ?
#
loop_
_entity_poly.entity_id
_entity_poly.type
_entity_poly.pdbx_seq_one_letter_code
_entity_poly.pdbx_strand_id
1 'polypeptide(L)'
;MPDAAHPRGSEPRASETVALAARGNGPVDLVACQERIGHTFRDESILLAALTHASGAAHRLASNERLEFLGDAILGFIVCDTLYRIFPESLEGDLTRIKSVVVSRETCGRISEHLGLTEFLIVGKGLAVNSAIPVSVLSDLFESIVAAIYLDGGIEPARRFVSRWMDPEIAQVSSGAQGANHKSLLQQLSQRDFGVTPTYEVM
;
A
#
# COMPACT_ATOMS: atom_id res chain seq x y z
N MET A 1 -33.52 7.81 55.47
CA MET A 1 -32.49 7.51 54.49
C MET A 1 -33.18 7.12 53.20
N PRO A 2 -33.28 7.98 52.17
CA PRO A 2 -33.85 7.59 50.88
C PRO A 2 -32.75 7.04 49.96
N ASP A 3 -33.16 6.02 49.27
CA ASP A 3 -32.50 5.20 48.30
C ASP A 3 -32.04 6.00 47.07
N ALA A 4 -30.75 5.92 46.75
CA ALA A 4 -30.18 6.62 45.57
C ALA A 4 -30.30 5.68 44.35
N ALA A 5 -31.29 5.99 43.49
CA ALA A 5 -31.46 5.35 42.21
C ALA A 5 -30.29 5.70 41.26
N HIS A 6 -29.51 4.73 40.83
CA HIS A 6 -28.56 4.82 39.75
C HIS A 6 -29.31 5.05 38.39
N PRO A 7 -28.91 5.98 37.57
CA PRO A 7 -29.44 6.07 36.21
C PRO A 7 -28.89 4.94 35.37
N ARG A 8 -29.78 4.16 34.80
CA ARG A 8 -29.46 3.12 33.78
C ARG A 8 -28.86 3.81 32.58
N GLY A 9 -27.67 3.36 32.21
CA GLY A 9 -26.99 3.79 31.00
C GLY A 9 -27.86 3.56 29.75
N SER A 10 -27.97 4.57 28.96
CA SER A 10 -28.55 4.53 27.63
C SER A 10 -27.71 3.61 26.74
N GLU A 11 -28.32 2.56 26.22
CA GLU A 11 -27.78 1.75 25.14
C GLU A 11 -27.36 2.64 23.96
N PRO A 12 -26.22 2.40 23.33
CA PRO A 12 -25.87 3.15 22.13
C PRO A 12 -26.88 2.80 21.02
N ARG A 13 -27.59 3.80 20.54
CA ARG A 13 -28.44 3.69 19.35
C ARG A 13 -27.59 3.14 18.20
N ALA A 14 -28.16 2.15 17.52
CA ALA A 14 -27.63 1.61 16.27
C ALA A 14 -27.17 2.75 15.36
N SER A 15 -25.90 2.69 14.94
CA SER A 15 -25.28 3.67 14.06
C SER A 15 -26.11 3.83 12.79
N GLU A 16 -26.56 5.04 12.52
CA GLU A 16 -26.98 5.44 11.18
C GLU A 16 -25.79 5.18 10.24
N THR A 17 -25.92 4.14 9.43
CA THR A 17 -25.00 3.86 8.35
C THR A 17 -25.14 4.98 7.33
N VAL A 18 -24.31 6.00 7.44
CA VAL A 18 -24.18 7.00 6.39
C VAL A 18 -23.69 6.24 5.17
N ALA A 19 -24.54 6.09 4.16
CA ALA A 19 -24.18 5.50 2.89
C ALA A 19 -23.14 6.41 2.23
N LEU A 20 -21.86 6.07 2.42
CA LEU A 20 -20.74 6.73 1.77
C LEU A 20 -20.76 6.29 0.30
N ALA A 21 -20.94 7.25 -0.60
CA ALA A 21 -20.98 6.97 -2.02
C ALA A 21 -19.55 6.80 -2.58
N ALA A 22 -19.31 5.69 -3.27
CA ALA A 22 -18.20 5.57 -4.20
C ALA A 22 -18.28 6.66 -5.30
N ARG A 23 -17.28 6.81 -6.15
CA ARG A 23 -17.26 7.74 -7.29
C ARG A 23 -18.52 7.66 -8.20
N GLY A 24 -19.23 6.55 -8.18
CA GLY A 24 -20.56 6.41 -8.73
C GLY A 24 -21.62 6.57 -7.64
N ASN A 25 -22.68 7.29 -7.88
CA ASN A 25 -23.75 7.70 -6.96
C ASN A 25 -24.45 6.57 -6.13
N GLY A 26 -23.72 5.55 -5.68
CA GLY A 26 -24.25 4.40 -4.94
C GLY A 26 -23.34 3.94 -3.79
N PRO A 27 -23.82 3.02 -2.93
CA PRO A 27 -23.00 2.39 -1.91
C PRO A 27 -21.83 1.63 -2.53
N VAL A 28 -20.67 1.59 -1.82
CA VAL A 28 -19.50 0.83 -2.26
C VAL A 28 -19.81 -0.66 -2.24
N ASP A 29 -19.54 -1.34 -3.34
CA ASP A 29 -19.64 -2.80 -3.43
C ASP A 29 -18.41 -3.46 -2.79
N LEU A 30 -18.52 -3.73 -1.48
CA LEU A 30 -17.44 -4.37 -0.73
C LEU A 30 -17.22 -5.83 -1.15
N VAL A 31 -18.24 -6.53 -1.66
CA VAL A 31 -18.10 -7.92 -2.13
C VAL A 31 -17.20 -7.94 -3.37
N ALA A 32 -17.51 -7.12 -4.36
CA ALA A 32 -16.69 -7.01 -5.57
C ALA A 32 -15.26 -6.52 -5.24
N CYS A 33 -15.11 -5.63 -4.26
CA CYS A 33 -13.79 -5.18 -3.80
C CYS A 33 -12.98 -6.34 -3.19
N GLN A 34 -13.58 -7.13 -2.31
CA GLN A 34 -12.93 -8.30 -1.68
C GLN A 34 -12.50 -9.34 -2.72
N GLU A 35 -13.31 -9.58 -3.75
CA GLU A 35 -12.96 -10.46 -4.87
C GLU A 35 -11.72 -9.95 -5.63
N ARG A 36 -11.66 -8.64 -5.92
CA ARG A 36 -10.49 -7.99 -6.56
C ARG A 36 -9.22 -8.12 -5.74
N ILE A 37 -9.32 -7.89 -4.44
CA ILE A 37 -8.21 -7.99 -3.48
C ILE A 37 -7.81 -9.46 -3.30
N GLY A 38 -8.75 -10.40 -3.36
CA GLY A 38 -8.53 -11.82 -3.07
C GLY A 38 -8.42 -12.09 -1.56
N HIS A 39 -9.10 -11.29 -0.75
CA HIS A 39 -9.21 -11.45 0.71
C HIS A 39 -10.63 -11.15 1.16
N THR A 40 -11.22 -12.09 1.92
CA THR A 40 -12.53 -11.91 2.54
C THR A 40 -12.35 -11.45 3.97
N PHE A 41 -12.88 -10.27 4.28
CA PHE A 41 -12.76 -9.66 5.61
C PHE A 41 -13.79 -10.24 6.58
N ARG A 42 -13.35 -10.50 7.80
CA ARG A 42 -14.22 -10.84 8.94
C ARG A 42 -14.94 -9.60 9.46
N ASP A 43 -14.24 -8.46 9.38
CA ASP A 43 -14.78 -7.15 9.72
C ASP A 43 -14.67 -6.20 8.51
N GLU A 44 -15.75 -6.06 7.76
CA GLU A 44 -15.81 -5.19 6.59
C GLU A 44 -15.63 -3.69 6.93
N SER A 45 -15.80 -3.30 8.19
CA SER A 45 -15.56 -1.91 8.60
C SER A 45 -14.09 -1.50 8.43
N ILE A 46 -13.15 -2.45 8.56
CA ILE A 46 -11.72 -2.20 8.32
C ILE A 46 -11.46 -1.95 6.83
N LEU A 47 -12.08 -2.72 5.94
CA LEU A 47 -12.00 -2.50 4.51
C LEU A 47 -12.61 -1.15 4.13
N LEU A 48 -13.80 -0.84 4.65
CA LEU A 48 -14.46 0.44 4.39
C LEU A 48 -13.59 1.63 4.82
N ALA A 49 -12.93 1.53 5.98
CA ALA A 49 -11.99 2.55 6.43
C ALA A 49 -10.79 2.69 5.47
N ALA A 50 -10.24 1.57 4.96
CA ALA A 50 -9.13 1.58 4.00
C ALA A 50 -9.52 2.25 2.67
N LEU A 51 -10.76 2.10 2.24
CA LEU A 51 -11.29 2.69 1.03
C LEU A 51 -11.68 4.17 1.18
N THR A 52 -11.68 4.72 2.41
CA THR A 52 -12.17 6.07 2.70
C THR A 52 -11.03 7.07 2.78
N HIS A 53 -10.82 7.84 1.71
CA HIS A 53 -9.86 8.94 1.69
C HIS A 53 -10.28 10.08 2.64
N ALA A 54 -9.32 10.85 3.16
CA ALA A 54 -9.55 11.93 4.10
C ALA A 54 -10.62 12.95 3.64
N SER A 55 -10.71 13.23 2.34
CA SER A 55 -11.71 14.15 1.78
C SER A 55 -13.14 13.60 1.82
N GLY A 56 -13.33 12.29 1.89
CA GLY A 56 -14.64 11.62 1.97
C GLY A 56 -15.03 11.22 3.38
N ALA A 57 -14.11 11.30 4.34
CA ALA A 57 -14.33 10.90 5.71
C ALA A 57 -15.18 11.93 6.50
N ALA A 58 -16.02 11.43 7.41
CA ALA A 58 -16.80 12.30 8.32
C ALA A 58 -15.92 13.10 9.29
N HIS A 59 -14.78 12.50 9.69
CA HIS A 59 -13.72 13.14 10.47
C HIS A 59 -12.38 12.41 10.19
N ARG A 60 -11.27 13.06 10.52
CA ARG A 60 -9.93 12.59 10.12
C ARG A 60 -9.58 11.18 10.62
N LEU A 61 -10.03 10.80 11.81
CA LEU A 61 -9.80 9.45 12.35
C LEU A 61 -10.63 8.36 11.66
N ALA A 62 -11.63 8.73 10.85
CA ALA A 62 -12.41 7.80 10.04
C ALA A 62 -11.85 7.64 8.60
N SER A 63 -10.73 8.29 8.31
CA SER A 63 -10.03 8.17 7.02
C SER A 63 -9.00 7.04 7.04
N ASN A 64 -8.48 6.75 5.86
CA ASN A 64 -7.45 5.73 5.65
C ASN A 64 -6.03 6.14 6.09
N GLU A 65 -5.79 7.41 6.49
CA GLU A 65 -4.45 7.92 6.83
C GLU A 65 -3.69 7.04 7.87
N ARG A 66 -4.40 6.51 8.87
CA ARG A 66 -3.76 5.63 9.88
C ARG A 66 -3.45 4.24 9.34
N LEU A 67 -4.27 3.76 8.41
CA LEU A 67 -4.03 2.48 7.73
C LEU A 67 -2.90 2.62 6.73
N GLU A 68 -2.83 3.72 5.98
CA GLU A 68 -1.69 4.08 5.12
C GLU A 68 -0.38 4.04 5.91
N PHE A 69 -0.30 4.76 7.04
CA PHE A 69 0.89 4.77 7.89
C PHE A 69 1.33 3.36 8.32
N LEU A 70 0.39 2.50 8.71
CA LEU A 70 0.69 1.12 9.10
C LEU A 70 1.04 0.27 7.88
N GLY A 71 0.35 0.48 6.77
CA GLY A 71 0.51 -0.27 5.53
C GLY A 71 1.86 -0.05 4.87
N ASP A 72 2.36 1.17 4.83
CA ASP A 72 3.72 1.48 4.36
C ASP A 72 4.78 0.67 5.12
N ALA A 73 4.67 0.64 6.46
CA ALA A 73 5.61 -0.13 7.29
C ALA A 73 5.53 -1.65 7.00
N ILE A 74 4.32 -2.21 6.84
CA ILE A 74 4.10 -3.64 6.54
C ILE A 74 4.59 -3.97 5.14
N LEU A 75 4.25 -3.16 4.16
CA LEU A 75 4.71 -3.28 2.77
C LEU A 75 6.24 -3.26 2.71
N GLY A 76 6.84 -2.25 3.34
CA GLY A 76 8.28 -2.11 3.44
C GLY A 76 8.96 -3.31 4.09
N PHE A 77 8.39 -3.83 5.18
CA PHE A 77 8.88 -5.04 5.87
C PHE A 77 8.82 -6.28 4.97
N ILE A 78 7.68 -6.54 4.32
CA ILE A 78 7.51 -7.73 3.47
C ILE A 78 8.47 -7.69 2.29
N VAL A 79 8.61 -6.53 1.63
CA VAL A 79 9.55 -6.35 0.51
C VAL A 79 10.99 -6.51 0.98
N CYS A 80 11.39 -5.93 2.12
CA CYS A 80 12.73 -6.11 2.66
C CYS A 80 13.04 -7.57 3.01
N ASP A 81 12.12 -8.28 3.66
CA ASP A 81 12.28 -9.70 3.98
C ASP A 81 12.43 -10.55 2.71
N THR A 82 11.63 -10.25 1.68
CA THR A 82 11.72 -10.91 0.37
C THR A 82 13.08 -10.66 -0.29
N LEU A 83 13.50 -9.40 -0.41
CA LEU A 83 14.78 -9.05 -1.03
C LEU A 83 15.96 -9.67 -0.29
N TYR A 84 15.96 -9.63 1.04
CA TYR A 84 17.01 -10.23 1.87
C TYR A 84 17.19 -11.71 1.60
N ARG A 85 16.08 -12.44 1.40
CA ARG A 85 16.11 -13.90 1.17
C ARG A 85 16.51 -14.28 -0.25
N ILE A 86 16.04 -13.55 -1.25
CA ILE A 86 16.27 -13.90 -2.66
C ILE A 86 17.60 -13.36 -3.21
N PHE A 87 18.21 -12.37 -2.54
CA PHE A 87 19.49 -11.77 -2.95
C PHE A 87 20.54 -11.85 -1.82
N PRO A 88 20.95 -13.06 -1.37
CA PRO A 88 21.84 -13.21 -0.21
C PRO A 88 23.24 -12.61 -0.41
N GLU A 89 23.69 -12.46 -1.66
CA GLU A 89 25.00 -11.89 -2.00
C GLU A 89 24.97 -10.39 -2.33
N SER A 90 23.79 -9.76 -2.29
CA SER A 90 23.66 -8.34 -2.59
C SER A 90 24.02 -7.47 -1.40
N LEU A 91 24.67 -6.35 -1.68
CA LEU A 91 24.98 -5.35 -0.67
C LEU A 91 23.73 -4.56 -0.26
N GLU A 92 23.73 -4.00 0.94
CA GLU A 92 22.63 -3.19 1.48
C GLU A 92 22.19 -2.09 0.51
N GLY A 93 23.12 -1.37 -0.12
CA GLY A 93 22.81 -0.30 -1.07
C GLY A 93 22.03 -0.81 -2.31
N ASP A 94 22.30 -2.02 -2.80
CA ASP A 94 21.56 -2.63 -3.90
C ASP A 94 20.13 -3.00 -3.48
N LEU A 95 19.99 -3.60 -2.29
CA LEU A 95 18.69 -3.94 -1.74
C LEU A 95 17.83 -2.69 -1.51
N THR A 96 18.42 -1.63 -0.95
CA THR A 96 17.76 -0.34 -0.73
C THR A 96 17.33 0.30 -2.04
N ARG A 97 18.16 0.24 -3.08
CA ARG A 97 17.83 0.76 -4.41
C ARG A 97 16.66 0.00 -5.05
N ILE A 98 16.66 -1.32 -5.00
CA ILE A 98 15.54 -2.14 -5.51
C ILE A 98 14.27 -1.82 -4.73
N LYS A 99 14.34 -1.83 -3.39
CA LYS A 99 13.22 -1.49 -2.53
C LYS A 99 12.61 -0.14 -2.89
N SER A 100 13.43 0.91 -3.02
CA SER A 100 12.94 2.28 -3.26
C SER A 100 12.11 2.43 -4.54
N VAL A 101 12.40 1.63 -5.56
CA VAL A 101 11.63 1.59 -6.81
C VAL A 101 10.36 0.76 -6.63
N VAL A 102 10.49 -0.42 -6.04
CA VAL A 102 9.39 -1.40 -5.89
C VAL A 102 8.26 -0.86 -5.02
N VAL A 103 8.57 -0.17 -3.92
CA VAL A 103 7.56 0.43 -3.02
C VAL A 103 7.33 1.92 -3.30
N SER A 104 7.67 2.41 -4.50
CA SER A 104 7.45 3.80 -4.86
C SER A 104 5.95 4.11 -5.01
N ARG A 105 5.60 5.39 -4.84
CA ARG A 105 4.23 5.88 -5.07
C ARG A 105 3.73 5.54 -6.49
N GLU A 106 4.59 5.64 -7.48
CA GLU A 106 4.28 5.30 -8.86
C GLU A 106 3.92 3.82 -9.01
N THR A 107 4.68 2.95 -8.40
CA THR A 107 4.44 1.50 -8.44
C THR A 107 3.15 1.14 -7.70
N CYS A 108 2.97 1.59 -6.46
CA CYS A 108 1.76 1.34 -5.67
C CYS A 108 0.51 1.92 -6.33
N GLY A 109 0.60 3.15 -6.88
CA GLY A 109 -0.50 3.79 -7.60
C GLY A 109 -0.90 3.03 -8.86
N ARG A 110 0.07 2.59 -9.66
CA ARG A 110 -0.16 1.79 -10.87
C ARG A 110 -0.79 0.43 -10.53
N ILE A 111 -0.38 -0.21 -9.46
CA ILE A 111 -0.98 -1.47 -8.99
C ILE A 111 -2.43 -1.24 -8.56
N SER A 112 -2.73 -0.16 -7.84
CA SER A 112 -4.08 0.23 -7.47
C SER A 112 -4.99 0.42 -8.68
N GLU A 113 -4.49 1.08 -9.74
CA GLU A 113 -5.22 1.23 -11.00
C GLU A 113 -5.46 -0.12 -11.68
N HIS A 114 -4.43 -0.95 -11.76
CA HIS A 114 -4.52 -2.28 -12.36
C HIS A 114 -5.52 -3.18 -11.64
N LEU A 115 -5.59 -3.09 -10.32
CA LEU A 115 -6.60 -3.75 -9.49
C LEU A 115 -8.01 -3.14 -9.64
N GLY A 116 -8.15 -2.00 -10.30
CA GLY A 116 -9.42 -1.27 -10.40
C GLY A 116 -9.94 -0.76 -9.06
N LEU A 117 -9.05 -0.50 -8.09
CA LEU A 117 -9.45 -0.07 -6.74
C LEU A 117 -10.07 1.33 -6.73
N THR A 118 -9.83 2.12 -7.76
CA THR A 118 -10.46 3.44 -7.96
C THR A 118 -11.99 3.39 -7.98
N GLU A 119 -12.58 2.26 -8.39
CA GLU A 119 -14.03 2.07 -8.43
C GLU A 119 -14.64 2.05 -7.03
N PHE A 120 -13.87 1.62 -6.04
CA PHE A 120 -14.30 1.45 -4.65
C PHE A 120 -13.86 2.61 -3.74
N LEU A 121 -13.03 3.54 -4.24
CA LEU A 121 -12.47 4.63 -3.45
C LEU A 121 -13.55 5.66 -3.08
N ILE A 122 -13.67 5.92 -1.79
CA ILE A 122 -14.59 6.91 -1.22
C ILE A 122 -13.86 8.24 -1.08
N VAL A 123 -14.31 9.24 -1.82
CA VAL A 123 -13.74 10.60 -1.84
C VAL A 123 -14.80 11.67 -1.70
N GLY A 124 -14.39 12.84 -1.22
CA GLY A 124 -15.26 14.02 -1.18
C GLY A 124 -15.55 14.59 -2.57
N LYS A 125 -16.59 15.41 -2.67
CA LYS A 125 -17.09 15.98 -3.93
C LYS A 125 -16.00 16.68 -4.77
N GLY A 126 -15.04 17.35 -4.13
CA GLY A 126 -13.95 18.04 -4.84
C GLY A 126 -13.03 17.10 -5.61
N LEU A 127 -12.77 15.91 -5.08
CA LEU A 127 -11.93 14.88 -5.74
C LEU A 127 -12.76 14.03 -6.71
N ALA A 128 -14.05 13.82 -6.41
CA ALA A 128 -14.95 13.03 -7.23
C ALA A 128 -15.21 13.64 -8.62
N VAL A 129 -15.17 14.97 -8.73
CA VAL A 129 -15.39 15.71 -9.99
C VAL A 129 -14.18 15.64 -10.93
N ASN A 130 -12.98 15.38 -10.40
CA ASN A 130 -11.78 15.29 -11.21
C ASN A 130 -11.76 13.99 -12.02
N SER A 131 -11.41 14.10 -13.30
CA SER A 131 -11.33 12.96 -14.22
C SER A 131 -10.23 11.95 -13.88
N ALA A 132 -9.18 12.38 -13.15
CA ALA A 132 -8.09 11.52 -12.71
C ALA A 132 -7.87 11.63 -11.19
N ILE A 133 -7.67 10.48 -10.55
CA ILE A 133 -7.23 10.42 -9.14
C ILE A 133 -5.72 10.62 -9.10
N PRO A 134 -5.18 11.47 -8.20
CA PRO A 134 -3.75 11.61 -8.02
C PRO A 134 -3.08 10.28 -7.66
N VAL A 135 -1.89 10.05 -8.20
CA VAL A 135 -1.09 8.83 -7.95
C VAL A 135 -0.83 8.65 -6.45
N SER A 136 -0.64 9.74 -5.70
CA SER A 136 -0.48 9.67 -4.23
C SER A 136 -1.68 9.03 -3.55
N VAL A 137 -2.91 9.41 -3.93
CA VAL A 137 -4.14 8.86 -3.35
C VAL A 137 -4.29 7.36 -3.66
N LEU A 138 -3.82 6.95 -4.84
CA LEU A 138 -3.83 5.53 -5.24
C LEU A 138 -2.76 4.72 -4.51
N SER A 139 -1.59 5.31 -4.25
CA SER A 139 -0.56 4.71 -3.39
C SER A 139 -1.07 4.53 -1.96
N ASP A 140 -1.61 5.60 -1.38
CA ASP A 140 -2.16 5.60 -0.01
C ASP A 140 -3.27 4.55 0.12
N LEU A 141 -4.09 4.37 -0.92
CA LEU A 141 -5.13 3.34 -0.99
C LEU A 141 -4.53 1.92 -0.96
N PHE A 142 -3.48 1.65 -1.76
CA PHE A 142 -2.81 0.34 -1.78
C PHE A 142 -2.25 0.00 -0.40
N GLU A 143 -1.53 0.93 0.20
CA GLU A 143 -0.93 0.77 1.53
C GLU A 143 -2.02 0.55 2.59
N SER A 144 -3.11 1.31 2.53
CA SER A 144 -4.24 1.15 3.45
C SER A 144 -4.88 -0.24 3.36
N ILE A 145 -4.99 -0.80 2.15
CA ILE A 145 -5.48 -2.17 1.93
C ILE A 145 -4.51 -3.21 2.51
N VAL A 146 -3.19 -3.02 2.35
CA VAL A 146 -2.18 -3.89 2.98
C VAL A 146 -2.37 -3.92 4.49
N ALA A 147 -2.56 -2.76 5.13
CA ALA A 147 -2.83 -2.68 6.56
C ALA A 147 -4.17 -3.32 6.95
N ALA A 148 -5.22 -3.11 6.16
CA ALA A 148 -6.52 -3.69 6.40
C ALA A 148 -6.47 -5.23 6.39
N ILE A 149 -5.82 -5.82 5.39
CA ILE A 149 -5.62 -7.28 5.32
C ILE A 149 -4.81 -7.78 6.51
N TYR A 150 -3.78 -7.05 6.91
CA TYR A 150 -2.96 -7.40 8.07
C TYR A 150 -3.77 -7.38 9.37
N LEU A 151 -4.56 -6.35 9.61
CA LEU A 151 -5.37 -6.22 10.83
C LEU A 151 -6.45 -7.29 10.91
N ASP A 152 -7.04 -7.67 9.78
CA ASP A 152 -8.07 -8.70 9.72
C ASP A 152 -7.50 -10.13 9.78
N GLY A 153 -6.44 -10.41 9.02
CA GLY A 153 -5.94 -11.76 8.77
C GLY A 153 -4.53 -12.05 9.30
N GLY A 154 -3.79 -11.03 9.75
CA GLY A 154 -2.40 -11.16 10.17
C GLY A 154 -1.41 -11.09 9.01
N ILE A 155 -0.13 -11.38 9.31
CA ILE A 155 0.97 -11.15 8.38
C ILE A 155 0.93 -12.06 7.13
N GLU A 156 0.45 -13.30 7.25
CA GLU A 156 0.49 -14.24 6.15
C GLU A 156 -0.48 -13.90 4.99
N PRO A 157 -1.75 -13.52 5.22
CA PRO A 157 -2.59 -12.96 4.17
C PRO A 157 -2.02 -11.67 3.55
N ALA A 158 -1.49 -10.76 4.37
CA ALA A 158 -0.85 -9.55 3.87
C ALA A 158 0.38 -9.87 2.99
N ARG A 159 1.21 -10.82 3.42
CA ARG A 159 2.36 -11.29 2.62
C ARG A 159 1.91 -11.84 1.27
N ARG A 160 0.90 -12.73 1.23
CA ARG A 160 0.38 -13.28 -0.04
C ARG A 160 -0.12 -12.18 -0.98
N PHE A 161 -0.84 -11.20 -0.44
CA PHE A 161 -1.32 -10.05 -1.22
C PHE A 161 -0.15 -9.22 -1.76
N VAL A 162 0.78 -8.81 -0.91
CA VAL A 162 1.95 -8.00 -1.31
C VAL A 162 2.81 -8.75 -2.31
N SER A 163 3.17 -10.02 -2.05
CA SER A 163 4.02 -10.80 -2.95
C SER A 163 3.41 -10.97 -4.34
N ARG A 164 2.10 -11.18 -4.43
CA ARG A 164 1.41 -11.29 -5.73
C ARG A 164 1.68 -10.08 -6.65
N TRP A 165 1.82 -8.89 -6.08
CA TRP A 165 1.97 -7.65 -6.83
C TRP A 165 3.40 -7.13 -6.88
N MET A 166 4.19 -7.38 -5.83
CA MET A 166 5.55 -6.87 -5.73
C MET A 166 6.61 -7.82 -6.31
N ASP A 167 6.39 -9.13 -6.32
CA ASP A 167 7.39 -10.07 -6.86
C ASP A 167 7.67 -9.83 -8.36
N PRO A 168 6.67 -9.54 -9.23
CA PRO A 168 6.94 -9.15 -10.62
C PRO A 168 7.74 -7.85 -10.74
N GLU A 169 7.47 -6.86 -9.89
CA GLU A 169 8.20 -5.59 -9.86
C GLU A 169 9.65 -5.79 -9.42
N ILE A 170 9.87 -6.61 -8.37
CA ILE A 170 11.21 -7.00 -7.93
C ILE A 170 11.98 -7.65 -9.08
N ALA A 171 11.37 -8.61 -9.78
CA ALA A 171 12.00 -9.30 -10.90
C ALA A 171 12.37 -8.33 -12.03
N GLN A 172 11.50 -7.40 -12.37
CA GLN A 172 11.74 -6.40 -13.40
C GLN A 172 12.88 -5.45 -13.03
N VAL A 173 12.86 -4.89 -11.82
CA VAL A 173 13.87 -3.95 -11.33
C VAL A 173 15.22 -4.62 -11.18
N SER A 174 15.26 -5.87 -10.67
CA SER A 174 16.50 -6.61 -10.48
C SER A 174 17.16 -7.00 -11.80
N SER A 175 16.40 -7.34 -12.84
CA SER A 175 16.95 -7.66 -14.16
C SER A 175 17.61 -6.43 -14.82
N GLY A 176 17.01 -5.25 -14.69
CA GLY A 176 17.61 -3.98 -15.09
C GLY A 176 18.84 -3.58 -14.26
N ALA A 177 18.85 -3.96 -12.98
CA ALA A 177 19.90 -3.67 -12.03
C ALA A 177 21.17 -4.52 -12.26
N GLN A 178 21.05 -5.74 -12.76
CA GLN A 178 22.21 -6.61 -13.06
C GLN A 178 23.14 -5.97 -14.12
N GLY A 179 22.58 -5.33 -15.14
CA GLY A 179 23.36 -4.54 -16.09
C GLY A 179 24.09 -3.33 -15.48
N ALA A 180 23.46 -2.65 -14.53
CA ALA A 180 24.05 -1.53 -13.80
C ALA A 180 25.09 -2.00 -12.76
N ASN A 181 24.92 -3.19 -12.19
CA ASN A 181 25.83 -3.74 -11.18
C ASN A 181 27.21 -4.07 -11.76
N HIS A 182 27.29 -4.58 -13.00
CA HIS A 182 28.56 -4.81 -13.68
C HIS A 182 29.34 -3.49 -13.88
N LYS A 183 28.65 -2.41 -14.18
CA LYS A 183 29.26 -1.08 -14.34
C LYS A 183 29.77 -0.53 -13.02
N SER A 184 28.99 -0.66 -11.95
CA SER A 184 29.37 -0.25 -10.59
C SER A 184 30.52 -1.11 -10.05
N LEU A 185 30.47 -2.43 -10.27
CA LEU A 185 31.54 -3.35 -9.86
C LEU A 185 32.84 -3.05 -10.59
N LEU A 186 32.80 -2.81 -11.91
CA LEU A 186 33.96 -2.41 -12.69
C LEU A 186 34.56 -1.10 -12.19
N GLN A 187 33.71 -0.15 -11.84
CA GLN A 187 34.14 1.15 -11.29
C GLN A 187 34.81 1.00 -9.93
N GLN A 188 34.24 0.17 -9.03
CA GLN A 188 34.84 -0.13 -7.72
C GLN A 188 36.17 -0.88 -7.86
N LEU A 189 36.25 -1.88 -8.73
CA LEU A 189 37.50 -2.61 -9.00
C LEU A 189 38.57 -1.70 -9.58
N SER A 190 38.22 -0.87 -10.56
CA SER A 190 39.13 0.07 -11.19
C SER A 190 39.66 1.11 -10.20
N GLN A 191 38.80 1.61 -9.34
CA GLN A 191 39.18 2.59 -8.32
C GLN A 191 40.05 1.97 -7.20
N ARG A 192 39.74 0.69 -6.81
CA ARG A 192 40.51 -0.04 -5.81
C ARG A 192 41.90 -0.46 -6.32
N ASP A 193 41.95 -1.01 -7.55
CA ASP A 193 43.18 -1.63 -8.05
C ASP A 193 44.06 -0.67 -8.83
N PHE A 194 43.52 0.38 -9.41
CA PHE A 194 44.22 1.34 -10.27
C PHE A 194 44.08 2.80 -9.85
N GLY A 195 43.20 3.12 -8.88
CA GLY A 195 42.98 4.50 -8.42
C GLY A 195 42.28 5.40 -9.45
N VAL A 196 41.68 4.83 -10.51
CA VAL A 196 41.07 5.60 -11.59
C VAL A 196 39.62 5.19 -11.81
N THR A 197 38.81 6.13 -12.26
CA THR A 197 37.41 5.87 -12.67
C THR A 197 37.40 5.45 -14.15
N PRO A 198 36.79 4.31 -14.53
CA PRO A 198 36.73 3.87 -15.91
C PRO A 198 35.92 4.86 -16.77
N THR A 199 36.40 5.14 -17.97
CA THR A 199 35.64 5.84 -19.02
C THR A 199 34.99 4.81 -19.93
N TYR A 200 33.75 5.09 -20.38
CA TYR A 200 32.97 4.19 -21.22
C TYR A 200 32.76 4.83 -22.60
N GLU A 201 33.08 4.10 -23.66
CA GLU A 201 32.77 4.47 -25.03
C GLU A 201 31.69 3.56 -25.58
N VAL A 202 30.72 4.13 -26.28
CA VAL A 202 29.70 3.38 -26.99
C VAL A 202 30.25 3.10 -28.39
N MET A 203 30.46 1.84 -28.69
CA MET A 203 30.80 1.40 -30.06
C MET A 203 29.55 1.17 -30.89
#